data_9bcffdadd0b59c2273da3a18e9008831
#
_entry.id   9bcffdadd0b59c2273da3a18e9008831
#
_cell.length_a   1.000
_cell.length_b   1.000
_cell.length_c   1.000
_cell.angle_alpha   90.00
_cell.angle_beta   90.00
_cell.angle_gamma   90.00
#
_symmetry.space_group_name_H-M   'P 1'
#
loop_
_entity.id
_entity.type
_entity.pdbx_description
1 polymer ?
#
loop_
_entity_poly.entity_id
_entity_poly.type
_entity_poly.pdbx_seq_one_letter_code
_entity_poly.pdbx_strand_id
1 'polypeptide(L)'
;QQNNLILFDGVGEYVFENILYTKNYFILQVRFENIETIYVSWNIFFNMVKNLNSNLLNCYLIALIKIIDPKVILTSVDNSFKFSELAKILYKNITFIAVQNASRYDFDRNQKLFEIGSLKQDNNKRFFIPHYYCFGDQEVEDCKKFNIKVLNFYKIGSLRLSQYINYLKKNQI
;
A
#
# COMPACT_ATOMS: atom_id res chain seq x y z
N GLN A 1 14.78 -2.42 18.92
CA GLN A 1 13.36 -2.80 18.81
C GLN A 1 13.09 -3.16 17.37
N GLN A 2 12.60 -4.36 17.14
CA GLN A 2 12.30 -4.85 15.80
C GLN A 2 10.97 -4.21 15.36
N ASN A 3 11.00 -3.40 14.31
CA ASN A 3 9.81 -2.80 13.72
C ASN A 3 9.03 -3.89 12.97
N ASN A 4 7.98 -4.42 13.59
CA ASN A 4 7.18 -5.49 12.99
C ASN A 4 6.27 -5.01 11.84
N LEU A 5 6.15 -3.69 11.63
CA LEU A 5 5.27 -3.07 10.66
C LEU A 5 6.01 -1.98 9.87
N ILE A 6 5.81 -1.98 8.56
CA ILE A 6 6.10 -0.85 7.69
C ILE A 6 4.77 -0.20 7.28
N LEU A 7 4.65 1.11 7.50
CA LEU A 7 3.65 1.94 6.85
C LEU A 7 4.24 2.44 5.53
N PHE A 8 3.71 1.94 4.44
CA PHE A 8 4.16 2.29 3.10
C PHE A 8 3.40 3.52 2.62
N ASP A 9 4.13 4.62 2.42
CA ASP A 9 3.62 5.96 2.18
C ASP A 9 2.86 6.55 3.40
N GLY A 10 3.49 7.49 4.10
CA GLY A 10 2.96 8.11 5.32
C GLY A 10 1.73 9.00 5.14
N VAL A 11 1.27 9.21 3.88
CA VAL A 11 0.11 10.10 3.58
C VAL A 11 -1.16 9.70 4.34
N GLY A 12 -1.31 8.44 4.67
CA GLY A 12 -2.48 7.94 5.39
C GLY A 12 -2.21 7.57 6.84
N GLU A 13 -1.10 8.00 7.44
CA GLU A 13 -0.75 7.68 8.81
C GLU A 13 -1.89 7.98 9.79
N TYR A 14 -2.54 9.14 9.65
CA TYR A 14 -3.68 9.54 10.48
C TYR A 14 -4.88 8.59 10.39
N VAL A 15 -5.05 7.86 9.28
CA VAL A 15 -6.11 6.86 9.12
C VAL A 15 -5.86 5.66 10.02
N PHE A 16 -4.61 5.37 10.32
CA PHE A 16 -4.22 4.21 11.12
C PHE A 16 -3.87 4.57 12.56
N GLU A 17 -3.77 5.84 12.92
CA GLU A 17 -3.31 6.31 14.25
C GLU A 17 -4.09 5.67 15.41
N ASN A 18 -5.41 5.53 15.26
CA ASN A 18 -6.27 4.91 16.27
C ASN A 18 -6.28 3.37 16.24
N ILE A 19 -5.69 2.76 15.21
CA ILE A 19 -5.66 1.31 14.99
C ILE A 19 -4.29 0.77 15.40
N LEU A 20 -3.23 1.52 15.11
CA LEU A 20 -1.87 1.16 15.44
C LEU A 20 -1.58 1.58 16.89
N TYR A 21 -2.01 0.74 17.85
CA TYR A 21 -1.80 0.96 19.27
C TYR A 21 -0.32 1.02 19.69
N THR A 22 0.57 0.51 18.86
CA THR A 22 2.02 0.56 19.09
C THR A 22 2.67 1.51 18.12
N LYS A 23 3.36 2.53 18.62
CA LYS A 23 4.14 3.46 17.79
C LYS A 23 5.41 2.83 17.18
N ASN A 24 5.52 1.50 17.17
CA ASN A 24 6.67 0.76 16.67
C ASN A 24 6.46 0.35 15.20
N TYR A 25 6.30 1.33 14.33
CA TYR A 25 6.30 1.10 12.89
C TYR A 25 7.35 1.98 12.21
N PHE A 26 7.80 1.52 11.07
CA PHE A 26 8.71 2.27 10.20
C PHE A 26 7.90 2.89 9.06
N ILE A 27 8.07 4.18 8.81
CA ILE A 27 7.43 4.84 7.68
C ILE A 27 8.39 4.80 6.50
N LEU A 28 7.96 4.16 5.42
CA LEU A 28 8.68 4.12 4.16
C LEU A 28 8.04 5.11 3.19
N GLN A 29 8.61 6.29 3.07
CA GLN A 29 8.11 7.37 2.20
C GLN A 29 8.48 7.10 0.76
N VAL A 30 7.52 6.59 -0.02
CA VAL A 30 7.66 6.37 -1.46
C VAL A 30 6.49 7.04 -2.17
N ARG A 31 6.72 8.20 -2.77
CA ARG A 31 5.68 8.97 -3.44
C ARG A 31 5.97 9.12 -4.92
N PHE A 32 4.97 8.90 -5.76
CA PHE A 32 5.11 9.00 -7.23
C PHE A 32 6.37 8.28 -7.76
N GLU A 33 6.64 7.08 -7.22
CA GLU A 33 7.83 6.27 -7.53
C GLU A 33 9.16 6.88 -7.08
N ASN A 34 9.17 7.98 -6.32
CA ASN A 34 10.34 8.58 -5.73
C ASN A 34 10.43 8.26 -4.22
N ILE A 35 11.64 8.11 -3.73
CA ILE A 35 11.92 7.94 -2.30
C ILE A 35 12.19 9.33 -1.72
N GLU A 36 11.45 9.72 -0.67
CA GLU A 36 11.67 11.00 0.01
C GLU A 36 12.86 10.94 0.98
N THR A 37 13.11 9.77 1.58
CA THR A 37 14.22 9.59 2.52
C THR A 37 15.05 8.39 2.14
N ILE A 38 16.36 8.60 1.97
CA ILE A 38 17.31 7.55 1.61
C ILE A 38 18.13 7.16 2.83
N TYR A 39 18.05 5.90 3.23
CA TYR A 39 18.90 5.30 4.25
C TYR A 39 20.09 4.63 3.58
N VAL A 40 21.30 4.90 4.09
CA VAL A 40 22.54 4.36 3.53
C VAL A 40 23.26 3.54 4.58
N SER A 41 23.60 2.29 4.25
CA SER A 41 24.48 1.43 5.05
C SER A 41 25.13 0.35 4.17
N TRP A 42 26.25 -0.19 4.63
CA TRP A 42 26.90 -1.31 3.94
C TRP A 42 25.95 -2.52 3.78
N ASN A 43 25.11 -2.79 4.78
CA ASN A 43 24.14 -3.87 4.73
C ASN A 43 23.09 -3.65 3.63
N ILE A 44 22.63 -2.41 3.44
CA ILE A 44 21.72 -2.07 2.32
C ILE A 44 22.43 -2.32 1.01
N PHE A 45 23.66 -1.82 0.85
CA PHE A 45 24.43 -1.97 -0.37
C PHE A 45 24.64 -3.44 -0.75
N PHE A 46 25.10 -4.29 0.18
CA PHE A 46 25.30 -5.73 -0.09
C PHE A 46 23.98 -6.44 -0.42
N ASN A 47 22.87 -6.08 0.23
CA ASN A 47 21.57 -6.65 -0.11
C ASN A 47 21.06 -6.17 -1.47
N MET A 48 21.34 -4.94 -1.88
CA MET A 48 21.03 -4.46 -3.23
C MET A 48 21.75 -5.26 -4.30
N VAL A 49 23.05 -5.48 -4.13
CA VAL A 49 23.87 -6.24 -5.07
C VAL A 49 23.34 -7.67 -5.25
N LYS A 50 22.87 -8.31 -4.19
CA LYS A 50 22.25 -9.66 -4.26
C LYS A 50 20.93 -9.69 -5.01
N ASN A 51 20.29 -8.56 -5.28
CA ASN A 51 18.98 -8.46 -5.91
C ASN A 51 19.00 -7.67 -7.25
N LEU A 52 20.14 -7.61 -7.94
CA LEU A 52 20.37 -6.82 -9.17
C LEU A 52 19.49 -7.20 -10.38
N ASN A 53 18.59 -8.17 -10.27
CA ASN A 53 17.69 -8.58 -11.36
C ASN A 53 16.46 -7.68 -11.54
N SER A 54 16.31 -6.61 -10.74
CA SER A 54 15.24 -5.63 -10.83
C SER A 54 15.78 -4.21 -11.03
N ASN A 55 14.91 -3.22 -11.25
CA ASN A 55 15.39 -1.85 -11.33
C ASN A 55 16.03 -1.39 -10.02
N LEU A 56 16.92 -0.41 -10.06
CA LEU A 56 17.73 0.04 -8.92
C LEU A 56 16.86 0.44 -7.70
N LEU A 57 15.73 1.11 -7.95
CA LEU A 57 14.80 1.49 -6.90
C LEU A 57 14.19 0.27 -6.19
N ASN A 58 13.78 -0.75 -6.95
CA ASN A 58 13.26 -1.98 -6.36
C ASN A 58 14.34 -2.74 -5.59
N CYS A 59 15.58 -2.77 -6.09
CA CYS A 59 16.71 -3.38 -5.39
C CYS A 59 16.91 -2.71 -4.02
N TYR A 60 16.88 -1.39 -3.99
CA TYR A 60 17.01 -0.62 -2.76
C TYR A 60 15.87 -0.88 -1.77
N LEU A 61 14.61 -0.79 -2.23
CA LEU A 61 13.44 -1.02 -1.39
C LEU A 61 13.40 -2.45 -0.82
N ILE A 62 13.71 -3.44 -1.64
CA ILE A 62 13.78 -4.85 -1.20
C ILE A 62 14.91 -5.02 -0.17
N ALA A 63 16.07 -4.41 -0.39
CA ALA A 63 17.18 -4.47 0.55
C ALA A 63 16.82 -3.84 1.90
N LEU A 64 16.17 -2.68 1.88
CA LEU A 64 15.71 -1.99 3.08
C LEU A 64 14.64 -2.80 3.84
N ILE A 65 13.64 -3.31 3.13
CA ILE A 65 12.59 -4.17 3.70
C ILE A 65 13.20 -5.42 4.34
N LYS A 66 14.17 -6.07 3.69
CA LYS A 66 14.86 -7.25 4.25
C LYS A 66 15.65 -6.94 5.51
N ILE A 67 16.19 -5.73 5.64
CA ILE A 67 16.94 -5.33 6.85
C ILE A 67 15.99 -5.01 8.00
N ILE A 68 14.86 -4.34 7.71
CA ILE A 68 13.83 -4.04 8.71
C ILE A 68 13.13 -5.32 9.17
N ASP A 69 13.02 -6.31 8.28
CA ASP A 69 12.38 -7.61 8.49
C ASP A 69 10.95 -7.49 9.06
N PRO A 70 10.04 -6.73 8.40
CA PRO A 70 8.70 -6.52 8.90
C PRO A 70 7.85 -7.77 8.67
N LYS A 71 6.87 -7.99 9.55
CA LYS A 71 5.82 -9.00 9.32
C LYS A 71 4.70 -8.48 8.43
N VAL A 72 4.45 -7.18 8.48
CA VAL A 72 3.36 -6.52 7.77
C VAL A 72 3.85 -5.26 7.07
N ILE A 73 3.40 -5.06 5.83
CA ILE A 73 3.51 -3.80 5.10
C ILE A 73 2.09 -3.32 4.80
N LEU A 74 1.74 -2.16 5.36
CA LEU A 74 0.41 -1.56 5.30
C LEU A 74 0.46 -0.27 4.49
N THR A 75 -0.54 -0.04 3.64
CA THR A 75 -0.72 1.23 2.94
C THR A 75 -2.17 1.68 2.92
N SER A 76 -2.40 3.00 2.97
CA SER A 76 -3.67 3.64 2.60
C SER A 76 -3.66 4.17 1.16
N VAL A 77 -2.53 4.05 0.46
CA VAL A 77 -2.41 4.41 -0.96
C VAL A 77 -2.58 3.15 -1.79
N ASP A 78 -3.83 2.66 -1.85
CA ASP A 78 -4.20 1.40 -2.49
C ASP A 78 -3.96 1.35 -4.01
N ASN A 79 -3.67 2.49 -4.65
CA ASN A 79 -3.26 2.62 -6.04
C ASN A 79 -1.74 2.80 -6.24
N SER A 80 -0.93 2.53 -5.23
CA SER A 80 0.53 2.61 -5.37
C SER A 80 1.05 1.45 -6.24
N PHE A 81 1.59 1.81 -7.40
CA PHE A 81 2.21 0.83 -8.30
C PHE A 81 3.43 0.18 -7.64
N LYS A 82 4.21 0.96 -6.92
CA LYS A 82 5.40 0.48 -6.22
C LYS A 82 5.07 -0.51 -5.10
N PHE A 83 3.99 -0.26 -4.34
CA PHE A 83 3.47 -1.24 -3.38
C PHE A 83 3.11 -2.56 -4.06
N SER A 84 2.40 -2.49 -5.19
CA SER A 84 2.01 -3.67 -5.98
C SER A 84 3.23 -4.45 -6.50
N GLU A 85 4.26 -3.77 -7.00
CA GLU A 85 5.49 -4.43 -7.47
C GLU A 85 6.21 -5.17 -6.34
N LEU A 86 6.38 -4.53 -5.18
CA LEU A 86 7.00 -5.14 -4.02
C LEU A 86 6.18 -6.30 -3.47
N ALA A 87 4.85 -6.15 -3.46
CA ALA A 87 3.94 -7.22 -3.06
C ALA A 87 4.11 -8.47 -3.94
N LYS A 88 4.22 -8.33 -5.26
CA LYS A 88 4.46 -9.47 -6.18
C LYS A 88 5.69 -10.28 -5.80
N ILE A 89 6.73 -9.61 -5.31
CA ILE A 89 8.03 -10.23 -4.99
C ILE A 89 8.02 -10.84 -3.59
N LEU A 90 7.42 -10.13 -2.61
CA LEU A 90 7.64 -10.41 -1.19
C LEU A 90 6.43 -11.01 -0.45
N TYR A 91 5.23 -11.08 -1.05
CA TYR A 91 3.97 -11.46 -0.36
C TYR A 91 3.97 -12.86 0.25
N LYS A 92 4.86 -13.75 -0.17
CA LYS A 92 4.97 -15.09 0.41
C LYS A 92 5.58 -15.09 1.82
N ASN A 93 6.38 -14.08 2.13
CA ASN A 93 7.12 -13.97 3.39
C ASN A 93 6.63 -12.82 4.26
N ILE A 94 5.98 -11.83 3.66
CA ILE A 94 5.51 -10.61 4.34
C ILE A 94 4.05 -10.38 3.98
N THR A 95 3.22 -10.06 4.96
CA THR A 95 1.81 -9.74 4.73
C THR A 95 1.67 -8.32 4.19
N PHE A 96 1.18 -8.19 2.96
CA PHE A 96 0.91 -6.90 2.32
C PHE A 96 -0.58 -6.56 2.42
N ILE A 97 -0.90 -5.43 3.02
CA ILE A 97 -2.26 -4.95 3.24
C ILE A 97 -2.43 -3.58 2.60
N ALA A 98 -3.40 -3.46 1.70
CA ALA A 98 -3.86 -2.17 1.20
C ALA A 98 -5.24 -1.86 1.78
N VAL A 99 -5.43 -0.62 2.22
CA VAL A 99 -6.70 -0.12 2.72
C VAL A 99 -7.17 1.00 1.81
N GLN A 100 -8.39 0.88 1.32
CA GLN A 100 -8.99 1.88 0.45
C GLN A 100 -9.17 3.20 1.21
N ASN A 101 -8.59 4.26 0.66
CA ASN A 101 -8.65 5.59 1.27
C ASN A 101 -9.78 6.46 0.72
N ALA A 102 -10.11 6.31 -0.56
CA ALA A 102 -11.12 7.11 -1.23
C ALA A 102 -11.90 6.30 -2.26
N SER A 103 -13.13 6.70 -2.53
CA SER A 103 -13.84 6.20 -3.71
C SER A 103 -13.16 6.72 -4.97
N ARG A 104 -12.98 5.86 -5.95
CA ARG A 104 -12.37 6.19 -7.23
C ARG A 104 -13.43 6.50 -8.30
N TYR A 105 -14.68 6.58 -7.88
CA TYR A 105 -15.79 6.90 -8.75
C TYR A 105 -15.81 8.40 -9.03
N ASP A 106 -15.58 8.74 -10.29
CA ASP A 106 -16.05 9.97 -10.89
C ASP A 106 -17.28 9.60 -11.75
N PHE A 107 -18.45 10.02 -11.34
CA PHE A 107 -19.73 9.68 -11.97
C PHE A 107 -19.80 10.02 -13.46
N ASP A 108 -19.00 10.98 -13.92
CA ASP A 108 -19.02 11.46 -15.30
C ASP A 108 -17.82 11.04 -16.17
N ARG A 109 -16.76 10.45 -15.57
CA ARG A 109 -15.49 10.24 -16.29
C ARG A 109 -14.84 8.87 -16.03
N ASN A 110 -15.62 7.90 -15.77
CA ASN A 110 -15.35 6.58 -15.20
C ASN A 110 -14.21 5.73 -15.75
N GLN A 111 -13.66 6.05 -16.89
CA GLN A 111 -12.56 5.26 -17.46
C GLN A 111 -11.19 5.89 -17.19
N LYS A 112 -11.12 7.22 -17.16
CA LYS A 112 -9.82 7.90 -17.15
C LYS A 112 -9.08 7.91 -15.81
N LEU A 113 -9.77 7.90 -14.67
CA LEU A 113 -9.08 7.94 -13.37
C LEU A 113 -8.42 6.62 -13.00
N PHE A 114 -9.06 5.50 -13.32
CA PHE A 114 -8.40 4.20 -13.24
C PHE A 114 -7.32 4.04 -14.32
N GLU A 115 -7.54 4.60 -15.51
CA GLU A 115 -6.55 4.61 -16.59
C GLU A 115 -5.37 5.54 -16.30
N ILE A 116 -5.58 6.68 -15.67
CA ILE A 116 -4.52 7.67 -15.37
C ILE A 116 -3.74 7.33 -14.10
N GLY A 117 -4.41 6.76 -13.09
CA GLY A 117 -3.79 6.46 -11.79
C GLY A 117 -3.05 5.13 -11.73
N SER A 118 -3.36 4.17 -12.59
CA SER A 118 -2.82 2.82 -12.47
C SER A 118 -2.58 2.09 -13.79
N LEU A 119 -3.15 2.52 -14.91
CA LEU A 119 -3.35 1.59 -15.99
C LEU A 119 -3.21 2.19 -17.40
N LYS A 120 -2.11 2.80 -17.73
CA LYS A 120 -1.57 2.48 -19.04
C LYS A 120 -1.05 1.06 -18.91
N GLN A 121 -1.96 0.11 -18.97
CA GLN A 121 -1.63 -1.30 -18.90
C GLN A 121 -0.82 -1.70 -20.13
N ASP A 122 0.43 -1.83 -19.91
CA ASP A 122 1.18 -2.91 -20.52
C ASP A 122 0.55 -4.19 -19.92
N ASN A 123 0.00 -5.08 -20.74
CA ASN A 123 -0.67 -6.32 -20.31
C ASN A 123 0.19 -7.20 -19.37
N ASN A 124 1.49 -6.90 -19.25
CA ASN A 124 2.45 -7.55 -18.37
C ASN A 124 2.54 -6.91 -16.97
N LYS A 125 1.97 -5.73 -16.72
CA LYS A 125 2.06 -5.01 -15.44
C LYS A 125 0.73 -5.02 -14.66
N ARG A 126 0.13 -6.19 -14.56
CA ARG A 126 -1.10 -6.37 -13.78
C ARG A 126 -0.90 -5.91 -12.34
N PHE A 127 -1.79 -5.04 -11.86
CA PHE A 127 -1.78 -4.59 -10.47
C PHE A 127 -2.06 -5.77 -9.53
N PHE A 128 -1.38 -5.84 -8.38
CA PHE A 128 -1.46 -6.96 -7.46
C PHE A 128 -1.57 -6.50 -6.01
N ILE A 129 -2.62 -6.93 -5.33
CA ILE A 129 -2.87 -6.64 -3.92
C ILE A 129 -3.17 -7.96 -3.19
N PRO A 130 -2.30 -8.42 -2.26
CA PRO A 130 -2.56 -9.66 -1.52
C PRO A 130 -3.78 -9.58 -0.60
N HIS A 131 -3.90 -8.52 0.19
CA HIS A 131 -5.03 -8.29 1.09
C HIS A 131 -5.56 -6.88 0.86
N TYR A 132 -6.82 -6.77 0.44
CA TYR A 132 -7.46 -5.49 0.14
C TYR A 132 -8.67 -5.26 1.03
N TYR A 133 -8.56 -4.25 1.90
CA TYR A 133 -9.63 -3.76 2.73
C TYR A 133 -10.36 -2.65 1.99
N CYS A 134 -11.51 -2.96 1.43
CA CYS A 134 -12.25 -2.09 0.53
C CYS A 134 -13.60 -1.65 1.10
N PHE A 135 -14.21 -0.66 0.46
CA PHE A 135 -15.47 -0.10 0.90
C PHE A 135 -16.64 -1.07 0.77
N GLY A 136 -16.68 -1.88 -0.29
CA GLY A 136 -17.80 -2.78 -0.50
C GLY A 136 -17.74 -3.56 -1.81
N ASP A 137 -18.90 -4.06 -2.24
CA ASP A 137 -19.03 -4.93 -3.41
C ASP A 137 -18.66 -4.24 -4.71
N GLN A 138 -18.95 -2.95 -4.84
CA GLN A 138 -18.61 -2.18 -6.03
C GLN A 138 -17.10 -2.20 -6.32
N GLU A 139 -16.27 -2.05 -5.29
CA GLU A 139 -14.80 -2.11 -5.45
C GLU A 139 -14.33 -3.50 -5.87
N VAL A 140 -14.99 -4.55 -5.40
CA VAL A 140 -14.70 -5.92 -5.82
C VAL A 140 -15.00 -6.11 -7.31
N GLU A 141 -16.14 -5.58 -7.80
CA GLU A 141 -16.53 -5.62 -9.20
C GLU A 141 -15.59 -4.81 -10.08
N ASP A 142 -15.22 -3.61 -9.63
CA ASP A 142 -14.28 -2.74 -10.33
C ASP A 142 -12.89 -3.37 -10.43
N CYS A 143 -12.39 -3.99 -9.38
CA CYS A 143 -11.13 -4.73 -9.44
C CYS A 143 -11.17 -5.84 -10.50
N LYS A 144 -12.29 -6.57 -10.61
CA LYS A 144 -12.48 -7.58 -11.65
C LYS A 144 -12.53 -6.98 -13.04
N LYS A 145 -13.33 -5.91 -13.22
CA LYS A 145 -13.49 -5.20 -14.49
C LYS A 145 -12.16 -4.64 -15.02
N PHE A 146 -11.34 -4.08 -14.14
CA PHE A 146 -10.04 -3.51 -14.50
C PHE A 146 -8.86 -4.47 -14.38
N ASN A 147 -9.15 -5.77 -14.23
CA ASN A 147 -8.14 -6.82 -14.20
C ASN A 147 -7.07 -6.63 -13.09
N ILE A 148 -7.46 -6.06 -11.96
CA ILE A 148 -6.62 -5.95 -10.76
C ILE A 148 -6.62 -7.30 -10.06
N LYS A 149 -5.46 -7.88 -9.83
CA LYS A 149 -5.34 -9.15 -9.12
C LYS A 149 -5.34 -8.92 -7.62
N VAL A 150 -6.44 -9.24 -6.96
CA VAL A 150 -6.55 -9.26 -5.50
C VAL A 150 -6.70 -10.70 -5.04
N LEU A 151 -5.95 -11.11 -4.00
CA LEU A 151 -6.07 -12.46 -3.44
C LEU A 151 -7.22 -12.56 -2.44
N ASN A 152 -7.31 -11.58 -1.52
CA ASN A 152 -8.32 -11.57 -0.48
C ASN A 152 -8.96 -10.18 -0.38
N PHE A 153 -10.29 -10.14 -0.45
CA PHE A 153 -11.07 -8.93 -0.22
C PHE A 153 -11.68 -8.94 1.17
N TYR A 154 -11.62 -7.78 1.84
CA TYR A 154 -12.26 -7.52 3.13
C TYR A 154 -13.14 -6.27 2.99
N LYS A 155 -14.44 -6.45 2.97
CA LYS A 155 -15.43 -5.37 2.83
C LYS A 155 -15.70 -4.75 4.21
N ILE A 156 -15.05 -3.62 4.51
CA ILE A 156 -15.08 -3.00 5.84
C ILE A 156 -15.74 -1.62 5.87
N GLY A 157 -16.13 -1.09 4.72
CA GLY A 157 -16.54 0.31 4.61
C GLY A 157 -15.35 1.29 4.72
N SER A 158 -15.67 2.56 4.92
CA SER A 158 -14.67 3.62 5.02
C SER A 158 -14.14 3.79 6.45
N LEU A 159 -12.86 3.51 6.68
CA LEU A 159 -12.21 3.75 7.98
C LEU A 159 -12.27 5.23 8.38
N ARG A 160 -12.07 6.15 7.44
CA ARG A 160 -12.14 7.60 7.69
C ARG A 160 -13.52 8.03 8.17
N LEU A 161 -14.56 7.54 7.51
CA LEU A 161 -15.94 7.84 7.89
C LEU A 161 -16.26 7.26 9.29
N SER A 162 -15.82 6.05 9.56
CA SER A 162 -16.01 5.41 10.87
C SER A 162 -15.33 6.20 11.98
N GLN A 163 -14.11 6.71 11.76
CA GLN A 163 -13.40 7.58 12.71
C GLN A 163 -14.14 8.88 12.94
N TYR A 164 -14.63 9.51 11.87
CA TYR A 164 -15.40 10.75 11.95
C TYR A 164 -16.71 10.57 12.74
N ILE A 165 -17.45 9.51 12.45
CA ILE A 165 -18.67 9.16 13.22
C ILE A 165 -18.36 8.93 14.70
N ASN A 166 -17.27 8.23 15.01
CA ASN A 166 -16.84 8.01 16.39
C ASN A 166 -16.44 9.32 17.09
N TYR A 167 -15.80 10.23 16.37
CA TYR A 167 -15.48 11.56 16.87
C TYR A 167 -16.75 12.36 17.21
N LEU A 168 -17.73 12.39 16.31
CA LEU A 168 -19.01 13.08 16.54
C LEU A 168 -19.74 12.50 17.75
N LYS A 169 -19.84 11.17 17.86
CA LYS A 169 -20.46 10.51 19.01
C LYS A 169 -19.79 10.84 20.34
N LYS A 170 -18.45 10.90 20.37
CA LYS A 170 -17.70 11.26 21.60
C LYS A 170 -17.91 12.70 22.02
N ASN A 171 -18.14 13.60 21.08
CA ASN A 171 -18.32 15.03 21.35
C ASN A 171 -19.79 15.44 21.43
N GLN A 172 -20.73 14.49 21.39
CA GLN A 172 -22.19 14.72 21.47
C GLN A 172 -22.71 15.76 20.44
N ILE A 173 -22.11 15.76 19.24
CA ILE A 173 -22.53 16.62 18.12
C ILE A 173 -23.43 15.82 17.19
#